data_a336fa56f9707601edc7207e9a4d8a06
#
_entry.id   a336fa56f9707601edc7207e9a4d8a06
#
_cell.length_a   1.000
_cell.length_b   1.000
_cell.length_c   1.000
_cell.angle_alpha   90.00
_cell.angle_beta   90.00
_cell.angle_gamma   90.00
#
_symmetry.space_group_name_H-M   'P 1'
#
loop_
_entity.id
_entity.type
_entity.pdbx_description
1 polymer ?
#
loop_
_entity_poly.entity_id
_entity_poly.type
_entity_poly.pdbx_seq_one_letter_code
_entity_poly.pdbx_strand_id
1 'polypeptide(L)'
;SSSSSSSSNNTVSNSGNTENQNTPGVASGATKEAEKTVVQGANNERVEVVGTTKDSKGTTVGLVGNDAGKGSVSSDNGASVSIATGDAEVAGLSDSAKSDINDLNNGKAPSEVIPNSGLEDYASVGGTRAIVSKNAAGQDVSANVTLYVDALTAGKEVAVAYYDNNTGLWVVVKNVTFNASAKTVSFAVPGSCTVQVVAK
;
A
#
# COMPACT_ATOMS: atom_id res chain seq x y z
N SER A 1 16.18 -11.60 -2.76
CA SER A 1 16.35 -11.72 -4.10
C SER A 1 15.17 -11.57 -5.02
N SER A 2 14.14 -11.04 -4.59
CA SER A 2 12.96 -10.83 -5.40
C SER A 2 13.02 -9.59 -6.23
N SER A 3 14.11 -8.94 -6.24
CA SER A 3 14.20 -7.63 -6.88
C SER A 3 13.88 -7.62 -8.35
N SER A 4 13.92 -8.76 -8.97
CA SER A 4 13.66 -8.81 -10.39
C SER A 4 12.26 -8.35 -10.76
N SER A 5 11.35 -8.43 -9.83
CA SER A 5 9.98 -8.08 -10.15
C SER A 5 9.77 -6.59 -10.34
N SER A 6 10.71 -5.80 -9.97
CA SER A 6 10.51 -4.35 -10.04
C SER A 6 11.01 -3.74 -11.33
N SER A 7 11.27 -4.55 -12.34
CA SER A 7 11.86 -4.03 -13.56
C SER A 7 11.03 -2.93 -14.23
N SER A 8 9.75 -2.93 -14.03
CA SER A 8 8.90 -1.90 -14.62
C SER A 8 8.74 -0.68 -13.73
N ASN A 9 9.39 -0.66 -12.59
CA ASN A 9 9.20 0.38 -11.60
C ASN A 9 10.46 1.19 -11.43
N ASN A 10 10.29 2.43 -11.01
CA ASN A 10 11.41 3.27 -10.62
C ASN A 10 11.74 3.00 -9.17
N THR A 11 12.96 2.57 -8.92
CA THR A 11 13.40 2.31 -7.56
C THR A 11 14.21 3.51 -7.07
N VAL A 12 13.84 4.03 -5.93
CA VAL A 12 14.46 5.22 -5.38
C VAL A 12 15.04 4.88 -4.02
N SER A 13 16.33 5.15 -3.87
CA SER A 13 16.99 4.90 -2.59
C SER A 13 16.56 5.94 -1.58
N ASN A 14 16.20 5.48 -0.39
CA ASN A 14 15.88 6.35 0.71
C ASN A 14 17.05 6.32 1.66
N SER A 15 17.78 7.41 1.74
CA SER A 15 19.01 7.45 2.50
C SER A 15 18.76 7.11 3.96
N GLY A 16 19.66 6.35 4.54
CA GLY A 16 19.56 5.99 5.93
C GLY A 16 18.75 4.75 6.22
N ASN A 17 18.26 4.08 5.19
CA ASN A 17 17.39 2.93 5.41
C ASN A 17 18.07 1.60 5.25
N THR A 18 19.37 1.59 5.08
CA THR A 18 20.06 0.33 4.80
C THR A 18 20.00 -0.65 5.96
N GLU A 19 19.85 -0.16 7.16
CA GLU A 19 19.78 -1.05 8.31
C GLU A 19 18.42 -1.68 8.48
N ASN A 20 17.43 -1.27 7.73
CA ASN A 20 16.09 -1.79 7.90
C ASN A 20 15.87 -2.95 6.96
N GLN A 21 16.25 -4.11 7.39
CA GLN A 21 16.15 -5.26 6.55
C GLN A 21 15.07 -6.18 6.90
N ASN A 22 14.42 -5.98 7.98
CA ASN A 22 13.47 -6.93 8.42
C ASN A 22 12.15 -6.64 7.93
N THR A 23 11.32 -7.53 7.91
CA THR A 23 9.94 -7.29 7.82
C THR A 23 9.51 -6.82 9.14
N PRO A 24 9.22 -5.59 9.28
CA PRO A 24 8.84 -5.04 10.56
C PRO A 24 7.61 -5.75 11.04
N GLY A 25 7.23 -5.56 12.24
CA GLY A 25 6.19 -6.27 12.94
C GLY A 25 4.90 -6.47 12.18
N VAL A 26 5.00 -6.60 10.89
CA VAL A 26 3.86 -6.80 10.01
C VAL A 26 3.05 -8.03 10.38
N ALA A 27 3.68 -8.99 11.00
CA ALA A 27 2.95 -10.19 11.39
C ALA A 27 1.88 -9.92 12.43
N SER A 28 2.05 -8.93 13.26
CA SER A 28 1.07 -8.71 14.32
C SER A 28 -0.21 -8.11 13.79
N GLY A 29 -0.13 -7.34 12.71
CA GLY A 29 -1.35 -6.83 12.09
C GLY A 29 -2.14 -7.91 11.41
N ALA A 30 -1.45 -8.90 10.89
CA ALA A 30 -2.08 -9.95 10.12
C ALA A 30 -2.93 -10.89 10.96
N THR A 31 -2.74 -10.92 12.26
CA THR A 31 -3.49 -11.83 13.10
C THR A 31 -4.83 -11.28 13.53
N LYS A 32 -5.05 -9.99 13.30
CA LYS A 32 -6.27 -9.38 13.75
C LYS A 32 -7.36 -9.56 12.71
N GLU A 33 -8.47 -10.11 13.13
CA GLU A 33 -9.61 -10.20 12.23
C GLU A 33 -10.14 -8.81 11.93
N ALA A 34 -10.45 -8.57 10.69
CA ALA A 34 -11.08 -7.34 10.28
C ALA A 34 -12.45 -7.65 9.72
N GLU A 35 -13.37 -6.76 9.94
CA GLU A 35 -14.70 -6.94 9.38
C GLU A 35 -14.69 -6.60 7.91
N LYS A 36 -15.45 -7.38 7.16
CA LYS A 36 -15.70 -7.06 5.77
C LYS A 36 -16.72 -5.93 5.73
N THR A 37 -16.43 -4.94 4.93
CA THR A 37 -17.29 -3.78 4.78
C THR A 37 -17.64 -3.62 3.29
N VAL A 38 -18.83 -3.14 3.02
CA VAL A 38 -19.22 -2.79 1.65
C VAL A 38 -19.15 -1.28 1.52
N VAL A 39 -18.40 -0.82 0.54
CA VAL A 39 -18.26 0.60 0.24
C VAL A 39 -18.84 0.88 -1.14
N GLN A 40 -19.06 2.16 -1.43
CA GLN A 40 -19.66 2.56 -2.68
C GLN A 40 -18.61 3.13 -3.61
N GLY A 41 -18.47 2.54 -4.77
CA GLY A 41 -17.72 3.13 -5.86
C GLY A 41 -18.51 4.26 -6.49
N ALA A 42 -18.08 4.70 -7.65
CA ALA A 42 -18.83 5.64 -8.44
C ALA A 42 -20.10 4.96 -8.94
N ASN A 43 -21.16 5.72 -9.15
CA ASN A 43 -22.42 5.19 -9.68
C ASN A 43 -23.00 4.07 -8.80
N ASN A 44 -22.73 4.13 -7.50
CA ASN A 44 -23.24 3.18 -6.52
C ASN A 44 -22.76 1.75 -6.73
N GLU A 45 -21.65 1.57 -7.41
CA GLU A 45 -21.07 0.25 -7.53
C GLU A 45 -20.61 -0.25 -6.15
N ARG A 46 -20.90 -1.52 -5.83
CA ARG A 46 -20.59 -2.06 -4.52
C ARG A 46 -19.22 -2.70 -4.56
N VAL A 47 -18.39 -2.38 -3.57
CA VAL A 47 -17.04 -2.94 -3.47
C VAL A 47 -16.87 -3.51 -2.06
N GLU A 48 -16.43 -4.77 -1.97
CA GLU A 48 -16.19 -5.41 -0.67
C GLU A 48 -14.73 -5.22 -0.29
N VAL A 49 -14.51 -4.70 0.89
CA VAL A 49 -13.18 -4.38 1.37
C VAL A 49 -12.99 -4.84 2.81
N VAL A 50 -11.74 -4.98 3.20
CA VAL A 50 -11.37 -5.26 4.59
C VAL A 50 -10.34 -4.25 5.04
N GLY A 51 -10.22 -4.09 6.33
CA GLY A 51 -9.20 -3.23 6.90
C GLY A 51 -9.37 -1.77 6.54
N THR A 52 -10.62 -1.32 6.38
CA THR A 52 -10.87 0.08 6.04
C THR A 52 -10.42 0.98 7.18
N THR A 53 -9.81 2.08 6.81
CA THR A 53 -9.53 3.15 7.76
C THR A 53 -9.77 4.47 7.06
N LYS A 54 -9.92 5.52 7.85
CA LYS A 54 -10.02 6.88 7.33
C LYS A 54 -8.81 7.66 7.77
N ASP A 55 -8.29 8.47 6.87
CA ASP A 55 -7.23 9.40 7.24
C ASP A 55 -7.83 10.63 7.89
N SER A 56 -6.98 11.62 8.21
CA SER A 56 -7.41 12.84 8.89
C SER A 56 -8.35 13.68 8.02
N LYS A 57 -8.37 13.45 6.72
CA LYS A 57 -9.24 14.16 5.79
C LYS A 57 -10.52 13.40 5.51
N GLY A 58 -10.73 12.27 6.14
CA GLY A 58 -11.92 11.47 5.97
C GLY A 58 -11.90 10.53 4.78
N THR A 59 -10.76 10.37 4.12
CA THR A 59 -10.66 9.46 2.98
C THR A 59 -10.58 8.03 3.46
N THR A 60 -11.45 7.18 2.94
CA THR A 60 -11.46 5.75 3.25
C THR A 60 -10.53 5.00 2.32
N VAL A 61 -9.69 4.17 2.88
CA VAL A 61 -8.84 3.24 2.14
C VAL A 61 -9.08 1.84 2.67
N GLY A 62 -9.23 0.88 1.79
CA GLY A 62 -9.46 -0.51 2.20
C GLY A 62 -8.86 -1.49 1.21
N LEU A 63 -8.64 -2.70 1.66
CA LEU A 63 -8.10 -3.78 0.85
C LEU A 63 -9.27 -4.54 0.22
N VAL A 64 -9.29 -4.64 -1.09
CA VAL A 64 -10.38 -5.27 -1.82
C VAL A 64 -10.20 -6.78 -1.82
N GLY A 65 -11.26 -7.49 -1.48
CA GLY A 65 -11.23 -8.94 -1.50
C GLY A 65 -12.57 -9.53 -1.13
N ASN A 66 -12.83 -10.72 -1.63
CA ASN A 66 -14.13 -11.34 -1.48
C ASN A 66 -14.22 -12.33 -0.33
N ASP A 67 -13.11 -12.94 0.02
CA ASP A 67 -13.08 -13.95 1.06
C ASP A 67 -12.59 -13.38 2.37
N ALA A 68 -12.81 -12.13 2.52
CA ALA A 68 -12.33 -11.43 3.64
C ALA A 68 -13.16 -11.71 4.84
N GLY A 69 -12.89 -12.03 5.82
CA GLY A 69 -13.58 -12.25 7.05
C GLY A 69 -12.57 -12.47 8.13
N LYS A 70 -11.35 -12.69 7.71
CA LYS A 70 -10.29 -13.05 8.62
C LYS A 70 -9.16 -12.03 8.63
N GLY A 71 -9.45 -10.82 8.15
CA GLY A 71 -8.44 -9.77 8.13
C GLY A 71 -7.49 -9.86 6.95
N SER A 72 -7.71 -10.78 6.04
CA SER A 72 -6.84 -10.93 4.88
C SER A 72 -7.64 -11.34 3.66
N VAL A 73 -7.03 -11.15 2.50
CA VAL A 73 -7.58 -11.59 1.22
C VAL A 73 -6.54 -12.47 0.54
N SER A 74 -6.99 -13.31 -0.38
CA SER A 74 -6.08 -14.17 -1.13
C SER A 74 -5.66 -13.47 -2.41
N SER A 75 -4.38 -13.52 -2.69
CA SER A 75 -3.86 -13.10 -3.98
C SER A 75 -3.93 -14.27 -4.95
N ASP A 76 -3.84 -13.98 -6.25
CA ASP A 76 -3.95 -14.99 -7.29
C ASP A 76 -2.80 -16.00 -7.24
N ASN A 77 -1.69 -15.69 -6.60
CA ASN A 77 -0.59 -16.63 -6.42
C ASN A 77 -0.67 -17.36 -5.08
N GLY A 78 -1.79 -17.27 -4.37
CA GLY A 78 -1.96 -17.95 -3.10
C GLY A 78 -1.42 -17.22 -1.89
N ALA A 79 -0.87 -16.02 -2.07
CA ALA A 79 -0.42 -15.24 -0.92
C ALA A 79 -1.62 -14.74 -0.12
N SER A 80 -1.44 -14.65 1.18
CA SER A 80 -2.41 -14.02 2.07
C SER A 80 -1.99 -12.58 2.29
N VAL A 81 -2.87 -11.65 1.97
CA VAL A 81 -2.59 -10.22 2.04
C VAL A 81 -3.48 -9.58 3.10
N SER A 82 -2.88 -8.80 3.96
CA SER A 82 -3.62 -8.11 5.02
C SER A 82 -3.02 -6.73 5.23
N ILE A 83 -3.65 -5.95 6.09
CA ILE A 83 -3.16 -4.61 6.45
C ILE A 83 -2.75 -4.65 7.92
N ALA A 84 -1.52 -4.22 8.21
CA ALA A 84 -1.09 -4.03 9.59
C ALA A 84 -1.64 -2.72 10.11
N THR A 85 -1.99 -2.70 11.38
CA THR A 85 -2.57 -1.52 12.01
C THR A 85 -1.87 -1.21 13.32
N GLY A 86 -2.02 0.02 13.79
CA GLY A 86 -1.44 0.46 15.04
C GLY A 86 0.07 0.47 14.96
N ASP A 87 0.72 0.06 16.02
CA ASP A 87 2.18 0.09 16.08
C ASP A 87 2.83 -0.81 15.05
N ALA A 88 2.11 -1.84 14.59
CA ALA A 88 2.65 -2.77 13.59
C ALA A 88 2.87 -2.10 12.24
N GLU A 89 2.23 -0.97 11.97
CA GLU A 89 2.39 -0.30 10.68
C GLU A 89 3.82 0.10 10.40
N VAL A 90 4.55 0.46 11.43
CA VAL A 90 5.92 0.97 11.27
C VAL A 90 6.93 0.19 12.10
N ALA A 91 6.51 -0.90 12.71
CA ALA A 91 7.40 -1.67 13.58
C ALA A 91 8.59 -2.21 12.78
N GLY A 92 9.79 -1.99 13.30
CA GLY A 92 11.01 -2.47 12.66
C GLY A 92 11.52 -1.59 11.54
N LEU A 93 10.82 -0.55 11.14
CA LEU A 93 11.29 0.35 10.10
C LEU A 93 12.34 1.30 10.68
N SER A 94 13.23 1.76 9.82
CA SER A 94 14.23 2.75 10.21
C SER A 94 13.56 4.08 10.53
N ASP A 95 14.27 4.95 11.24
CA ASP A 95 13.76 6.27 11.55
C ASP A 95 13.48 7.07 10.29
N SER A 96 14.31 6.90 9.28
CA SER A 96 14.13 7.58 8.00
C SER A 96 12.83 7.15 7.32
N ALA A 97 12.56 5.85 7.30
CA ALA A 97 11.32 5.34 6.71
C ALA A 97 10.11 5.83 7.48
N LYS A 98 10.18 5.80 8.81
CA LYS A 98 9.07 6.31 9.64
C LYS A 98 8.81 7.78 9.37
N SER A 99 9.87 8.56 9.20
CA SER A 99 9.75 9.98 8.91
C SER A 99 9.09 10.21 7.56
N ASP A 100 9.50 9.46 6.56
CA ASP A 100 8.90 9.58 5.22
C ASP A 100 7.41 9.27 5.25
N ILE A 101 7.05 8.19 5.93
CA ILE A 101 5.65 7.78 6.04
C ILE A 101 4.84 8.85 6.76
N ASN A 102 5.39 9.37 7.84
CA ASN A 102 4.73 10.43 8.60
C ASN A 102 4.54 11.69 7.75
N ASP A 103 5.55 12.04 6.97
CA ASP A 103 5.47 13.21 6.10
C ASP A 103 4.38 13.06 5.05
N LEU A 104 4.28 11.87 4.44
CA LEU A 104 3.23 11.60 3.48
C LEU A 104 1.85 11.74 4.12
N ASN A 105 1.69 11.19 5.31
CA ASN A 105 0.41 11.23 6.02
C ASN A 105 0.07 12.64 6.49
N ASN A 106 1.04 13.52 6.59
CA ASN A 106 0.81 14.91 6.96
C ASN A 106 0.70 15.83 5.74
N GLY A 107 0.64 15.27 4.55
CA GLY A 107 0.34 16.04 3.36
C GLY A 107 1.55 16.59 2.63
N LYS A 108 2.76 16.17 3.00
CA LYS A 108 3.94 16.60 2.26
C LYS A 108 3.90 15.99 0.86
N ALA A 109 4.31 16.77 -0.13
CA ALA A 109 4.25 16.32 -1.52
C ALA A 109 5.06 15.04 -1.72
N PRO A 110 4.52 14.05 -2.44
CA PRO A 110 5.26 12.81 -2.67
C PRO A 110 6.63 13.03 -3.31
N SER A 111 6.76 14.00 -4.20
CA SER A 111 8.05 14.27 -4.84
C SER A 111 9.07 14.82 -3.88
N GLU A 112 8.65 15.45 -2.80
CA GLU A 112 9.56 15.95 -1.76
C GLU A 112 9.99 14.83 -0.82
N VAL A 113 9.11 13.90 -0.55
CA VAL A 113 9.41 12.78 0.33
C VAL A 113 10.28 11.75 -0.39
N ILE A 114 10.01 11.53 -1.67
CA ILE A 114 10.71 10.56 -2.48
C ILE A 114 11.35 11.31 -3.66
N PRO A 115 12.57 11.82 -3.47
CA PRO A 115 13.23 12.60 -4.52
C PRO A 115 13.51 11.74 -5.76
N ASN A 116 13.51 12.39 -6.90
CA ASN A 116 13.79 11.74 -8.19
C ASN A 116 12.81 10.62 -8.52
N SER A 117 11.61 10.72 -8.00
CA SER A 117 10.60 9.67 -8.18
C SER A 117 9.74 9.89 -9.43
N GLY A 118 9.79 11.07 -10.03
CA GLY A 118 8.89 11.39 -11.14
C GLY A 118 7.47 11.67 -10.68
N LEU A 119 7.30 12.01 -9.42
CA LEU A 119 5.98 12.27 -8.85
C LEU A 119 5.67 13.76 -8.71
N GLU A 120 6.36 14.61 -9.48
CA GLU A 120 6.03 16.03 -9.53
C GLU A 120 4.55 16.16 -9.93
N ASP A 121 3.85 17.05 -9.27
CA ASP A 121 2.43 17.31 -9.49
C ASP A 121 1.50 16.22 -8.95
N TYR A 122 2.00 15.10 -8.47
CA TYR A 122 1.15 14.12 -7.80
C TYR A 122 0.92 14.54 -6.34
N ALA A 123 -0.26 14.20 -5.86
CA ALA A 123 -0.60 14.39 -4.46
C ALA A 123 -1.01 13.05 -3.84
N SER A 124 -0.78 12.90 -2.56
CA SER A 124 -1.23 11.72 -1.83
C SER A 124 -2.74 11.65 -1.80
N VAL A 125 -3.27 10.46 -2.01
CA VAL A 125 -4.72 10.20 -1.94
C VAL A 125 -4.93 9.15 -0.87
N GLY A 126 -5.52 9.55 0.24
CA GLY A 126 -5.67 8.68 1.40
C GLY A 126 -4.37 8.54 2.17
N GLY A 127 -4.44 7.86 3.29
CA GLY A 127 -3.28 7.59 4.12
C GLY A 127 -2.46 6.43 3.59
N THR A 128 -1.26 6.29 4.12
CA THR A 128 -0.43 5.12 3.80
C THR A 128 -1.05 3.86 4.40
N ARG A 129 -0.79 2.73 3.76
CA ARG A 129 -1.23 1.43 4.25
C ARG A 129 -0.05 0.48 4.31
N ALA A 130 0.10 -0.18 5.45
CA ALA A 130 1.13 -1.21 5.62
C ALA A 130 0.54 -2.54 5.16
N ILE A 131 1.04 -3.05 4.05
CA ILE A 131 0.57 -4.28 3.43
C ILE A 131 1.43 -5.43 3.91
N VAL A 132 0.81 -6.51 4.34
CA VAL A 132 1.48 -7.73 4.76
C VAL A 132 1.15 -8.81 3.75
N SER A 133 2.18 -9.40 3.15
CA SER A 133 2.00 -10.44 2.14
C SER A 133 2.79 -11.67 2.54
N LYS A 134 2.09 -12.75 2.87
CA LYS A 134 2.71 -13.96 3.39
C LYS A 134 2.18 -15.19 2.69
N ASN A 135 3.03 -16.20 2.53
CA ASN A 135 2.54 -17.50 2.09
C ASN A 135 2.12 -18.35 3.30
N ALA A 136 1.73 -19.60 3.05
CA ALA A 136 1.26 -20.47 4.11
C ALA A 136 2.34 -20.78 5.14
N ALA A 137 3.61 -20.70 4.74
CA ALA A 137 4.72 -20.91 5.65
C ALA A 137 5.09 -19.66 6.44
N GLY A 138 4.38 -18.55 6.23
CA GLY A 138 4.69 -17.30 6.93
C GLY A 138 5.82 -16.51 6.31
N GLN A 139 6.27 -16.89 5.13
CA GLN A 139 7.34 -16.18 4.44
C GLN A 139 6.78 -15.03 3.65
N ASP A 140 7.56 -13.96 3.58
CA ASP A 140 7.19 -12.76 2.82
C ASP A 140 7.29 -13.07 1.32
N VAL A 141 6.21 -12.83 0.60
CA VAL A 141 6.14 -13.17 -0.83
C VAL A 141 5.44 -12.07 -1.60
N SER A 142 5.65 -12.07 -2.92
CA SER A 142 4.99 -11.11 -3.79
C SER A 142 3.49 -11.34 -3.84
N ALA A 143 2.76 -10.31 -4.19
CA ALA A 143 1.31 -10.40 -4.31
C ALA A 143 0.79 -9.31 -5.24
N ASN A 144 -0.39 -9.57 -5.80
CA ASN A 144 -1.17 -8.52 -6.45
C ASN A 144 -2.13 -7.95 -5.42
N VAL A 145 -2.18 -6.63 -5.35
CA VAL A 145 -2.94 -5.91 -4.32
C VAL A 145 -3.93 -5.00 -5.02
N THR A 146 -5.12 -4.95 -4.52
CA THR A 146 -6.12 -3.99 -4.97
C THR A 146 -6.61 -3.21 -3.76
N LEU A 147 -6.49 -1.88 -3.84
CA LEU A 147 -6.96 -0.99 -2.80
C LEU A 147 -8.14 -0.18 -3.31
N TYR A 148 -9.11 0.00 -2.44
CA TYR A 148 -10.19 0.95 -2.64
C TYR A 148 -9.81 2.27 -1.97
N VAL A 149 -9.96 3.37 -2.70
CA VAL A 149 -9.71 4.70 -2.15
C VAL A 149 -10.85 5.60 -2.60
N ASP A 150 -11.69 6.02 -1.67
CA ASP A 150 -12.93 6.70 -2.01
C ASP A 150 -12.73 8.08 -2.61
N ALA A 151 -11.57 8.68 -2.44
CA ALA A 151 -11.26 9.99 -3.02
C ALA A 151 -10.76 9.91 -4.45
N LEU A 152 -10.54 8.73 -5.00
CA LEU A 152 -10.15 8.59 -6.40
C LEU A 152 -11.32 8.91 -7.31
N THR A 153 -11.05 9.69 -8.36
CA THR A 153 -12.08 10.09 -9.31
C THR A 153 -11.60 9.84 -10.74
N ALA A 154 -12.56 9.75 -11.65
CA ALA A 154 -12.25 9.57 -13.06
C ALA A 154 -11.44 10.75 -13.59
N GLY A 155 -10.60 10.49 -14.58
CA GLY A 155 -9.80 11.53 -15.21
C GLY A 155 -8.47 11.81 -14.53
N LYS A 156 -8.18 11.14 -13.43
CA LYS A 156 -6.90 11.29 -12.75
C LYS A 156 -5.87 10.32 -13.29
N GLU A 157 -4.62 10.75 -13.27
CA GLU A 157 -3.50 9.82 -13.45
C GLU A 157 -3.14 9.28 -12.08
N VAL A 158 -3.24 7.97 -11.91
CA VAL A 158 -3.04 7.33 -10.63
C VAL A 158 -1.74 6.55 -10.66
N ALA A 159 -1.00 6.63 -9.60
CA ALA A 159 0.22 5.86 -9.41
C ALA A 159 0.30 5.41 -7.96
N VAL A 160 1.26 4.57 -7.67
CA VAL A 160 1.49 4.06 -6.33
C VAL A 160 2.97 4.17 -6.02
N ALA A 161 3.28 4.63 -4.83
CA ALA A 161 4.62 4.55 -4.29
C ALA A 161 4.59 3.60 -3.10
N TYR A 162 5.55 2.69 -3.04
CA TYR A 162 5.63 1.83 -1.87
C TYR A 162 7.06 1.75 -1.37
N TYR A 163 7.17 1.60 -0.06
CA TYR A 163 8.43 1.38 0.60
C TYR A 163 8.57 -0.13 0.81
N ASP A 164 9.57 -0.72 0.16
CA ASP A 164 9.82 -2.16 0.23
C ASP A 164 10.54 -2.47 1.53
N ASN A 165 9.88 -3.19 2.43
CA ASN A 165 10.44 -3.49 3.73
C ASN A 165 11.70 -4.32 3.65
N ASN A 166 11.86 -5.07 2.58
CA ASN A 166 13.01 -5.98 2.45
C ASN A 166 14.24 -5.29 1.87
N THR A 167 14.06 -4.28 1.05
CA THR A 167 15.20 -3.59 0.43
C THR A 167 15.48 -2.23 1.05
N GLY A 168 14.50 -1.66 1.75
CA GLY A 168 14.65 -0.31 2.29
C GLY A 168 14.59 0.76 1.23
N LEU A 169 13.95 0.49 0.11
CA LEU A 169 13.87 1.43 -1.00
C LEU A 169 12.44 1.77 -1.32
N TRP A 170 12.22 3.01 -1.73
CA TRP A 170 10.95 3.41 -2.32
C TRP A 170 10.90 2.99 -3.78
N VAL A 171 9.74 2.53 -4.21
CA VAL A 171 9.49 2.09 -5.60
C VAL A 171 8.23 2.79 -6.07
N VAL A 172 8.28 3.33 -7.28
CA VAL A 172 7.13 4.00 -7.89
C VAL A 172 6.58 3.13 -9.00
N VAL A 173 5.29 2.87 -8.95
CA VAL A 173 4.58 2.08 -9.96
C VAL A 173 3.60 2.99 -10.65
N LYS A 174 3.81 3.26 -11.93
CA LYS A 174 2.91 4.12 -12.71
C LYS A 174 1.96 3.32 -13.59
N ASN A 175 2.28 2.07 -13.89
CA ASN A 175 1.42 1.23 -14.70
C ASN A 175 0.46 0.42 -13.84
N VAL A 176 -0.26 1.11 -12.98
CA VAL A 176 -1.29 0.50 -12.17
C VAL A 176 -2.57 0.32 -12.98
N THR A 177 -3.46 -0.55 -12.51
CA THR A 177 -4.79 -0.67 -13.08
C THR A 177 -5.75 0.13 -12.22
N PHE A 178 -6.24 1.23 -12.78
CA PHE A 178 -7.18 2.11 -12.09
C PHE A 178 -8.58 1.89 -12.63
N ASN A 179 -9.50 1.52 -11.75
CA ASN A 179 -10.91 1.39 -12.08
C ASN A 179 -11.66 2.52 -11.41
N ALA A 180 -11.99 3.54 -12.18
CA ALA A 180 -12.64 4.73 -11.64
C ALA A 180 -14.04 4.43 -11.11
N SER A 181 -14.73 3.49 -11.73
CA SER A 181 -16.08 3.11 -11.34
C SER A 181 -16.09 2.48 -9.96
N ALA A 182 -15.15 1.61 -9.69
CA ALA A 182 -15.04 0.95 -8.39
C ALA A 182 -14.20 1.74 -7.40
N LYS A 183 -13.48 2.77 -7.88
CA LYS A 183 -12.53 3.55 -7.08
C LYS A 183 -11.41 2.67 -6.55
N THR A 184 -10.93 1.76 -7.37
CA THR A 184 -9.89 0.82 -6.97
C THR A 184 -8.64 1.00 -7.82
N VAL A 185 -7.51 0.66 -7.24
CA VAL A 185 -6.24 0.64 -7.93
C VAL A 185 -5.56 -0.69 -7.62
N SER A 186 -5.09 -1.36 -8.67
CA SER A 186 -4.43 -2.65 -8.55
C SER A 186 -2.99 -2.56 -9.01
N PHE A 187 -2.12 -3.23 -8.31
CA PHE A 187 -0.69 -3.20 -8.57
C PHE A 187 -0.03 -4.41 -7.93
N ALA A 188 1.18 -4.71 -8.36
CA ALA A 188 1.95 -5.81 -7.79
C ALA A 188 2.99 -5.27 -6.83
N VAL A 189 3.23 -6.01 -5.75
CA VAL A 189 4.28 -5.69 -4.79
C VAL A 189 5.17 -6.93 -4.62
N PRO A 190 6.47 -6.73 -4.33
CA PRO A 190 7.38 -7.87 -4.19
C PRO A 190 7.28 -8.57 -2.84
N GLY A 191 6.61 -7.96 -1.89
CA GLY A 191 6.48 -8.49 -0.53
C GLY A 191 5.78 -7.47 0.33
N SER A 192 5.90 -7.62 1.63
CA SER A 192 5.33 -6.66 2.56
C SER A 192 5.96 -5.28 2.39
N CYS A 193 5.14 -4.25 2.46
CA CYS A 193 5.57 -2.90 2.11
C CYS A 193 4.58 -1.89 2.66
N THR A 194 4.94 -0.62 2.62
CA THR A 194 4.03 0.47 2.95
C THR A 194 3.69 1.21 1.67
N VAL A 195 2.41 1.36 1.40
CA VAL A 195 1.90 1.86 0.13
C VAL A 195 1.26 3.23 0.31
N GLN A 196 1.53 4.12 -0.62
CA GLN A 196 0.84 5.41 -0.73
C GLN A 196 0.28 5.53 -2.15
N VAL A 197 -1.02 5.69 -2.26
CA VAL A 197 -1.65 5.98 -3.54
C VAL A 197 -1.50 7.46 -3.82
N VAL A 198 -1.14 7.80 -5.03
CA VAL A 198 -0.95 9.19 -5.46
C VAL A 198 -1.67 9.42 -6.77
N ALA A 199 -2.05 10.66 -7.03
CA ALA A 199 -2.76 11.00 -8.26
C ALA A 199 -2.51 12.45 -8.65
N LYS A 200 -2.69 12.74 -9.93
CA LYS A 200 -2.64 14.12 -10.43
C LYS A 200 -3.68 14.37 -11.49
#